data_17f877de20cafa093e0c09c89a318e82
#
_entry.id   17f877de20cafa093e0c09c89a318e82
#
_cell.length_a   1.000
_cell.length_b   1.000
_cell.length_c   1.000
_cell.angle_alpha   90.00
_cell.angle_beta   90.00
_cell.angle_gamma   90.00
#
_symmetry.space_group_name_H-M   'P 1'
#
loop_
_entity.id
_entity.type
_entity.pdbx_description
1 polymer ?
#
loop_
_entity_poly.entity_id
_entity_poly.type
_entity_poly.pdbx_seq_one_letter_code
_entity_poly.pdbx_strand_id
1 'polypeptide(L)'
;MYLADSRSTKPAVAPGTSPGRRAAAVPGTVVALGAVSLITDISSEMVTAVLPLYVVATLGLSPLGFGLLDGINNGVGALVRLTGGHLADRGGRRHKMVAAVGYGLSALCKPLLLLAHGLPAISGALALDRTGKGLRTAPRDAMISLATRPEHRGRAFGVHRAMDTTGALLGPLAAFAVLRFAGGPLLGEGGEVGGYHAVFAVSGCVAALGVLVLVLFVPPRITPAGAPAGAADRTPRPTLRDSLALLRRPQLRRLTLCAALLGLTTVSDSFLYLLLQRELRLPAHLFPLLPLGTAAAFLLLAVPLGALADRVGRRRLFLAGHGLLLLGYALLLSPLPAALVLPAVLLLHGTFYAATDGVLAAATAEAVPAEHQGAGQALVGTGQALARFACSLAFGAAWGLWGGRGALAAAAGCLAAAAVVAALVLRTADEADAGPPADGPPADGPPAHDPNEVPV
;
A
#
# COMPACT_ATOMS: atom_id res chain seq x y z
N MET A 1 -6.73 7.24 -9.73
CA MET A 1 -7.68 7.48 -10.83
C MET A 1 -7.67 8.99 -11.11
N TYR A 2 -6.96 9.42 -12.14
CA TYR A 2 -6.85 10.84 -12.51
C TYR A 2 -7.93 11.15 -13.54
N LEU A 3 -8.89 11.98 -13.19
CA LEU A 3 -9.74 12.74 -14.12
C LEU A 3 -9.20 14.17 -14.13
N ALA A 4 -8.45 14.51 -15.17
CA ALA A 4 -8.10 15.89 -15.47
C ALA A 4 -9.26 16.50 -16.25
N ASP A 5 -9.90 17.50 -15.67
CA ASP A 5 -10.89 18.37 -16.30
C ASP A 5 -10.12 19.46 -17.08
N SER A 6 -10.05 19.32 -18.40
CA SER A 6 -9.55 20.36 -19.29
C SER A 6 -10.67 20.81 -20.22
N ARG A 7 -11.37 21.86 -19.81
CA ARG A 7 -12.22 22.63 -20.72
C ARG A 7 -11.31 23.46 -21.64
N SER A 8 -11.05 22.95 -22.83
CA SER A 8 -10.49 23.70 -23.93
C SER A 8 -11.57 23.84 -25.01
N THR A 9 -11.90 25.06 -25.34
CA THR A 9 -12.78 25.46 -26.44
C THR A 9 -12.31 24.90 -27.76
N LYS A 10 -13.16 24.08 -28.42
CA LYS A 10 -12.95 23.55 -29.76
C LYS A 10 -13.37 24.57 -30.83
N PRO A 11 -12.59 24.74 -31.90
CA PRO A 11 -13.15 25.20 -33.16
C PRO A 11 -13.88 24.05 -33.86
N ALA A 12 -15.04 24.37 -34.46
CA ALA A 12 -15.88 23.43 -35.20
C ALA A 12 -15.15 22.90 -36.45
N VAL A 13 -15.03 21.59 -36.55
CA VAL A 13 -14.58 20.88 -37.77
C VAL A 13 -15.67 19.91 -38.20
N ALA A 14 -15.96 19.91 -39.49
CA ALA A 14 -17.00 19.17 -40.20
C ALA A 14 -17.02 17.64 -39.93
N PRO A 15 -18.17 16.93 -40.16
CA PRO A 15 -18.29 15.51 -39.89
C PRO A 15 -17.62 14.68 -40.94
N GLY A 16 -16.37 14.29 -40.69
CA GLY A 16 -15.68 13.23 -41.38
C GLY A 16 -15.86 11.91 -40.62
N THR A 17 -16.33 10.87 -41.30
CA THR A 17 -16.52 9.50 -40.86
C THR A 17 -15.30 8.99 -40.08
N SER A 18 -15.42 8.84 -38.80
CA SER A 18 -14.39 8.27 -37.92
C SER A 18 -14.25 6.78 -38.21
N PRO A 19 -13.07 6.25 -38.62
CA PRO A 19 -12.82 4.82 -38.55
C PRO A 19 -12.88 4.45 -37.06
N GLY A 20 -13.65 3.41 -36.72
CA GLY A 20 -13.88 2.94 -35.37
C GLY A 20 -12.59 2.90 -34.57
N ARG A 21 -12.55 3.59 -33.43
CA ARG A 21 -11.44 3.60 -32.46
C ARG A 21 -11.25 2.17 -31.97
N ARG A 22 -10.47 1.36 -32.68
CA ARG A 22 -9.94 0.12 -32.12
C ARG A 22 -9.18 0.51 -30.88
N ALA A 23 -9.68 0.07 -29.72
CA ALA A 23 -9.02 0.30 -28.46
C ALA A 23 -7.56 -0.12 -28.58
N ALA A 24 -6.63 0.83 -28.46
CA ALA A 24 -5.21 0.56 -28.65
C ALA A 24 -4.80 -0.63 -27.75
N ALA A 25 -4.24 -1.67 -28.34
CA ALA A 25 -3.84 -2.87 -27.62
C ALA A 25 -2.75 -2.51 -26.57
N VAL A 26 -2.83 -3.11 -25.41
CA VAL A 26 -1.78 -2.95 -24.38
C VAL A 26 -0.49 -3.58 -24.90
N PRO A 27 0.66 -2.90 -24.82
CA PRO A 27 1.94 -3.44 -25.30
C PRO A 27 2.26 -4.80 -24.67
N GLY A 28 2.77 -5.76 -25.44
CA GLY A 28 3.14 -7.09 -24.95
C GLY A 28 4.14 -7.07 -23.80
N THR A 29 5.03 -6.08 -23.76
CA THR A 29 5.95 -5.85 -22.62
C THR A 29 5.21 -5.55 -21.32
N VAL A 30 4.11 -4.79 -21.35
CA VAL A 30 3.29 -4.49 -20.18
C VAL A 30 2.59 -5.75 -19.67
N VAL A 31 2.06 -6.56 -20.59
CA VAL A 31 1.42 -7.85 -20.25
C VAL A 31 2.46 -8.81 -19.65
N ALA A 32 3.66 -8.89 -20.22
CA ALA A 32 4.75 -9.73 -19.71
C ALA A 32 5.17 -9.27 -18.29
N LEU A 33 5.35 -7.96 -18.05
CA LEU A 33 5.66 -7.42 -16.73
C LEU A 33 4.52 -7.63 -15.73
N GLY A 34 3.27 -7.53 -16.19
CA GLY A 34 2.09 -7.86 -15.40
C GLY A 34 2.07 -9.34 -14.98
N ALA A 35 2.37 -10.26 -15.92
CA ALA A 35 2.46 -11.69 -15.63
C ALA A 35 3.58 -12.00 -14.63
N VAL A 36 4.75 -11.36 -14.76
CA VAL A 36 5.84 -11.48 -13.78
C VAL A 36 5.36 -11.02 -12.40
N SER A 37 4.70 -9.86 -12.30
CA SER A 37 4.15 -9.36 -11.01
C SER A 37 3.11 -10.30 -10.44
N LEU A 38 2.15 -10.77 -11.24
CA LEU A 38 1.13 -11.72 -10.82
C LEU A 38 1.75 -12.99 -10.22
N ILE A 39 2.66 -13.62 -10.93
CA ILE A 39 3.32 -14.87 -10.50
C ILE A 39 4.14 -14.63 -9.22
N THR A 40 4.93 -13.56 -9.18
CA THR A 40 5.78 -13.27 -8.02
C THR A 40 4.99 -12.79 -6.80
N ASP A 41 3.83 -12.15 -7.01
CA ASP A 41 2.97 -11.76 -5.90
C ASP A 41 2.19 -12.97 -5.36
N ILE A 42 1.75 -13.93 -6.19
CA ILE A 42 1.28 -15.24 -5.69
C ILE A 42 2.31 -15.84 -4.74
N SER A 43 3.56 -15.96 -5.17
CA SER A 43 4.64 -16.51 -4.34
C SER A 43 4.84 -15.73 -3.03
N SER A 44 4.94 -14.41 -3.11
CA SER A 44 5.21 -13.58 -1.92
C SER A 44 4.04 -13.62 -0.93
N GLU A 45 2.81 -13.59 -1.43
CA GLU A 45 1.62 -13.58 -0.57
C GLU A 45 1.29 -14.97 -0.01
N MET A 46 1.70 -16.07 -0.68
CA MET A 46 1.70 -17.42 -0.06
C MET A 46 2.51 -17.42 1.24
N VAL A 47 3.74 -16.88 1.21
CA VAL A 47 4.60 -16.82 2.39
C VAL A 47 4.03 -15.86 3.44
N THR A 48 3.66 -14.64 3.03
CA THR A 48 3.10 -13.62 3.92
C THR A 48 1.88 -14.13 4.67
N ALA A 49 1.02 -14.91 4.01
CA ALA A 49 -0.20 -15.44 4.60
C ALA A 49 0.02 -16.53 5.66
N VAL A 50 1.13 -17.26 5.63
CA VAL A 50 1.42 -18.34 6.60
C VAL A 50 2.48 -17.99 7.62
N LEU A 51 3.38 -17.07 7.29
CA LEU A 51 4.55 -16.74 8.09
C LEU A 51 4.23 -16.38 9.55
N PRO A 52 3.18 -15.56 9.86
CA PRO A 52 2.84 -15.22 11.23
C PRO A 52 2.56 -16.46 12.10
N LEU A 53 1.75 -17.38 11.59
CA LEU A 53 1.37 -18.57 12.31
C LEU A 53 2.54 -19.56 12.41
N TYR A 54 3.30 -19.76 11.34
CA TYR A 54 4.53 -20.58 11.34
C TYR A 54 5.52 -20.13 12.41
N VAL A 55 5.79 -18.83 12.48
CA VAL A 55 6.78 -18.26 13.40
C VAL A 55 6.32 -18.38 14.86
N VAL A 56 5.05 -18.15 15.14
CA VAL A 56 4.52 -18.16 16.50
C VAL A 56 4.15 -19.57 16.96
N ALA A 57 3.42 -20.34 16.16
CA ALA A 57 2.91 -21.63 16.56
C ALA A 57 3.95 -22.76 16.41
N THR A 58 4.76 -22.73 15.35
CA THR A 58 5.72 -23.80 15.05
C THR A 58 7.10 -23.53 15.64
N LEU A 59 7.64 -22.33 15.48
CA LEU A 59 8.97 -21.98 16.00
C LEU A 59 8.93 -21.44 17.42
N GLY A 60 7.74 -21.22 18.01
CA GLY A 60 7.58 -20.76 19.38
C GLY A 60 8.22 -19.39 19.65
N LEU A 61 8.35 -18.53 18.64
CA LEU A 61 8.93 -17.21 18.85
C LEU A 61 8.06 -16.37 19.78
N SER A 62 8.72 -15.59 20.64
CA SER A 62 8.03 -14.67 21.53
C SER A 62 7.25 -13.62 20.74
N PRO A 63 6.18 -13.05 21.30
CA PRO A 63 5.43 -11.97 20.65
C PRO A 63 6.32 -10.76 20.27
N LEU A 64 7.34 -10.46 21.07
CA LEU A 64 8.32 -9.42 20.76
C LEU A 64 9.19 -9.80 19.53
N GLY A 65 9.64 -11.05 19.48
CA GLY A 65 10.39 -11.58 18.32
C GLY A 65 9.56 -11.52 17.03
N PHE A 66 8.27 -11.88 17.13
CA PHE A 66 7.34 -11.73 16.02
C PHE A 66 7.13 -10.25 15.66
N GLY A 67 7.01 -9.36 16.65
CA GLY A 67 6.91 -7.90 16.44
C GLY A 67 8.09 -7.33 15.67
N LEU A 68 9.30 -7.83 15.91
CA LEU A 68 10.48 -7.46 15.14
C LEU A 68 10.37 -7.92 13.66
N LEU A 69 9.95 -9.16 13.43
CA LEU A 69 9.75 -9.69 12.07
C LEU A 69 8.69 -8.89 11.29
N ASP A 70 7.57 -8.63 11.92
CA ASP A 70 6.47 -7.86 11.34
C ASP A 70 6.89 -6.40 11.08
N GLY A 71 7.64 -5.81 12.00
CA GLY A 71 8.24 -4.49 11.83
C GLY A 71 9.21 -4.45 10.65
N ILE A 72 10.11 -5.42 10.49
CA ILE A 72 11.01 -5.55 9.34
C ILE A 72 10.19 -5.64 8.04
N ASN A 73 9.13 -6.44 8.04
CA ASN A 73 8.24 -6.59 6.90
C ASN A 73 7.66 -5.26 6.44
N ASN A 74 7.22 -4.41 7.37
CA ASN A 74 6.63 -3.10 7.09
C ASN A 74 7.67 -2.01 6.81
N GLY A 75 8.78 -1.99 7.56
CA GLY A 75 9.77 -0.90 7.55
C GLY A 75 10.80 -0.99 6.43
N VAL A 76 11.42 -2.14 6.22
CA VAL A 76 12.53 -2.29 5.25
C VAL A 76 12.09 -1.97 3.83
N GLY A 77 10.92 -2.44 3.42
CA GLY A 77 10.39 -2.16 2.08
C GLY A 77 10.18 -0.67 1.78
N ALA A 78 9.84 0.14 2.80
CA ALA A 78 9.69 1.58 2.66
C ALA A 78 11.03 2.30 2.52
N LEU A 79 12.02 1.92 3.35
CA LEU A 79 13.37 2.47 3.29
C LEU A 79 14.05 2.15 1.95
N VAL A 80 13.92 0.91 1.47
CA VAL A 80 14.50 0.50 0.19
C VAL A 80 13.81 1.18 -0.99
N ARG A 81 12.50 1.44 -0.94
CA ARG A 81 11.83 2.24 -1.98
C ARG A 81 12.35 3.66 -2.06
N LEU A 82 12.63 4.28 -0.92
CA LEU A 82 13.18 5.63 -0.87
C LEU A 82 14.58 5.70 -1.52
N THR A 83 15.42 4.69 -1.31
CA THR A 83 16.79 4.62 -1.86
C THR A 83 16.84 3.95 -3.23
N GLY A 84 15.98 2.97 -3.49
CA GLY A 84 15.96 2.16 -4.72
C GLY A 84 15.60 2.97 -5.96
N GLY A 85 14.76 4.00 -5.84
CA GLY A 85 14.49 4.95 -6.91
C GLY A 85 15.75 5.64 -7.43
N HIS A 86 16.64 6.07 -6.54
CA HIS A 86 17.93 6.67 -6.89
C HIS A 86 18.89 5.70 -7.57
N LEU A 87 18.86 4.42 -7.18
CA LEU A 87 19.71 3.38 -7.77
C LEU A 87 19.25 2.99 -9.19
N ALA A 88 17.95 2.87 -9.40
CA ALA A 88 17.36 2.60 -10.71
C ALA A 88 17.70 3.70 -11.72
N ASP A 89 17.72 4.94 -11.26
CA ASP A 89 17.99 6.13 -12.08
C ASP A 89 19.46 6.24 -12.52
N ARG A 90 20.41 5.77 -11.71
CA ARG A 90 21.83 5.70 -12.06
C ARG A 90 22.12 4.56 -13.05
N GLY A 91 21.26 3.56 -13.15
CA GLY A 91 21.43 2.38 -14.01
C GLY A 91 21.23 2.63 -15.50
N GLY A 92 20.73 3.81 -15.94
CA GLY A 92 20.49 4.13 -17.33
C GLY A 92 19.62 3.08 -18.03
N ARG A 93 20.12 2.47 -19.12
CA ARG A 93 19.42 1.44 -19.94
C ARG A 93 19.31 0.04 -19.26
N ARG A 94 19.66 -0.13 -17.99
CA ARG A 94 19.76 -1.44 -17.31
C ARG A 94 18.55 -1.79 -16.44
N HIS A 95 17.37 -1.19 -16.70
CA HIS A 95 16.15 -1.43 -15.89
C HIS A 95 15.81 -2.92 -15.74
N LYS A 96 15.88 -3.71 -16.83
CA LYS A 96 15.60 -5.15 -16.78
C LYS A 96 16.56 -5.88 -15.82
N MET A 97 17.85 -5.53 -15.85
CA MET A 97 18.86 -6.20 -15.02
C MET A 97 18.66 -5.89 -13.53
N VAL A 98 18.38 -4.63 -13.19
CA VAL A 98 18.09 -4.22 -11.80
C VAL A 98 16.80 -4.89 -11.30
N ALA A 99 15.76 -4.92 -12.13
CA ALA A 99 14.53 -5.64 -11.82
C ALA A 99 14.79 -7.14 -11.63
N ALA A 100 15.58 -7.78 -12.52
CA ALA A 100 15.90 -9.19 -12.42
C ALA A 100 16.67 -9.54 -11.14
N VAL A 101 17.61 -8.69 -10.71
CA VAL A 101 18.28 -8.83 -9.41
C VAL A 101 17.25 -8.76 -8.27
N GLY A 102 16.34 -7.79 -8.29
CA GLY A 102 15.30 -7.65 -7.27
C GLY A 102 14.35 -8.86 -7.20
N TYR A 103 13.89 -9.35 -8.35
CA TYR A 103 13.06 -10.56 -8.43
C TYR A 103 13.84 -11.81 -8.00
N GLY A 104 15.11 -11.93 -8.42
CA GLY A 104 16.00 -13.03 -8.03
C GLY A 104 16.26 -13.09 -6.53
N LEU A 105 16.53 -11.93 -5.89
CA LEU A 105 16.67 -11.83 -4.43
C LEU A 105 15.41 -12.32 -3.72
N SER A 106 14.23 -11.85 -4.15
CA SER A 106 12.97 -12.33 -3.58
C SER A 106 12.73 -13.82 -3.79
N ALA A 107 13.11 -14.37 -4.96
CA ALA A 107 12.99 -15.81 -5.24
C ALA A 107 13.92 -16.64 -4.35
N LEU A 108 15.15 -16.18 -4.15
CA LEU A 108 16.15 -16.86 -3.30
C LEU A 108 15.72 -16.93 -1.82
N CYS A 109 14.95 -15.95 -1.33
CA CYS A 109 14.48 -15.95 0.05
C CYS A 109 13.57 -17.13 0.39
N LYS A 110 12.82 -17.66 -0.58
CA LYS A 110 11.86 -18.75 -0.33
C LYS A 110 12.54 -20.05 0.09
N PRO A 111 13.56 -20.57 -0.65
CA PRO A 111 14.34 -21.72 -0.17
C PRO A 111 15.17 -21.41 1.09
N LEU A 112 15.61 -20.14 1.29
CA LEU A 112 16.29 -19.77 2.53
C LEU A 112 15.39 -19.92 3.76
N LEU A 113 14.07 -19.66 3.63
CA LEU A 113 13.11 -19.88 4.72
C LEU A 113 12.98 -21.36 5.11
N LEU A 114 13.20 -22.32 4.20
CA LEU A 114 13.23 -23.75 4.52
C LEU A 114 14.43 -24.13 5.41
N LEU A 115 15.52 -23.38 5.28
CA LEU A 115 16.78 -23.61 6.01
C LEU A 115 16.88 -22.70 7.26
N ALA A 116 15.98 -21.74 7.39
CA ALA A 116 16.05 -20.73 8.44
C ALA A 116 15.49 -21.27 9.76
N HIS A 117 16.35 -21.45 10.75
CA HIS A 117 15.99 -21.84 12.11
C HIS A 117 16.23 -20.64 13.04
N GLY A 118 15.17 -20.15 13.65
CA GLY A 118 15.24 -19.06 14.62
C GLY A 118 15.17 -17.64 14.03
N LEU A 119 15.03 -16.69 14.94
CA LEU A 119 14.71 -15.29 14.65
C LEU A 119 15.72 -14.59 13.71
N PRO A 120 17.05 -14.70 13.89
CA PRO A 120 18.00 -13.97 13.04
C PRO A 120 17.95 -14.41 11.58
N ALA A 121 17.88 -15.72 11.31
CA ALA A 121 17.86 -16.26 9.96
C ALA A 121 16.60 -15.88 9.21
N ILE A 122 15.43 -15.97 9.87
CA ILE A 122 14.14 -15.56 9.29
C ILE A 122 14.09 -14.05 9.06
N SER A 123 14.59 -13.26 10.03
CA SER A 123 14.70 -11.80 9.88
C SER A 123 15.57 -11.42 8.68
N GLY A 124 16.69 -12.09 8.50
CA GLY A 124 17.60 -11.90 7.37
C GLY A 124 16.94 -12.24 6.02
N ALA A 125 16.27 -13.40 5.94
CA ALA A 125 15.53 -13.82 4.75
C ALA A 125 14.42 -12.81 4.42
N LEU A 126 13.64 -12.39 5.41
CA LEU A 126 12.57 -11.43 5.21
C LEU A 126 13.06 -10.05 4.79
N ALA A 127 14.13 -9.55 5.43
CA ALA A 127 14.77 -8.29 5.05
C ALA A 127 15.30 -8.34 3.60
N LEU A 128 15.88 -9.46 3.19
CA LEU A 128 16.36 -9.68 1.82
C LEU A 128 15.17 -9.69 0.82
N ASP A 129 14.07 -10.35 1.15
CA ASP A 129 12.84 -10.33 0.33
C ASP A 129 12.30 -8.93 0.15
N ARG A 130 12.18 -8.14 1.23
CA ARG A 130 11.69 -6.76 1.18
C ARG A 130 12.65 -5.84 0.41
N THR A 131 13.95 -6.07 0.51
CA THR A 131 14.97 -5.40 -0.30
C THR A 131 14.78 -5.71 -1.79
N GLY A 132 14.60 -6.98 -2.15
CA GLY A 132 14.30 -7.40 -3.51
C GLY A 132 13.02 -6.74 -4.05
N LYS A 133 11.93 -6.71 -3.26
CA LYS A 133 10.67 -6.06 -3.63
C LYS A 133 10.83 -4.54 -3.82
N GLY A 134 11.58 -3.86 -2.95
CA GLY A 134 11.91 -2.44 -3.09
C GLY A 134 12.72 -2.13 -4.34
N LEU A 135 13.75 -2.94 -4.62
CA LEU A 135 14.66 -2.75 -5.74
C LEU A 135 13.97 -2.95 -7.11
N ARG A 136 13.02 -3.87 -7.25
CA ARG A 136 12.34 -4.19 -8.51
C ARG A 136 11.27 -3.18 -8.92
N THR A 137 10.65 -2.46 -7.96
CA THR A 137 9.45 -1.66 -8.19
C THR A 137 9.70 -0.49 -9.15
N ALA A 138 10.69 0.36 -8.88
CA ALA A 138 10.98 1.53 -9.72
C ALA A 138 11.44 1.17 -11.15
N PRO A 139 12.36 0.20 -11.37
CA PRO A 139 12.73 -0.21 -12.72
C PRO A 139 11.57 -0.83 -13.51
N ARG A 140 10.69 -1.60 -12.86
CA ARG A 140 9.49 -2.17 -13.48
C ARG A 140 8.56 -1.06 -13.98
N ASP A 141 8.25 -0.09 -13.14
CA ASP A 141 7.37 1.02 -13.48
C ASP A 141 7.96 1.90 -14.59
N ALA A 142 9.28 2.10 -14.59
CA ALA A 142 9.99 2.74 -15.68
C ALA A 142 9.86 1.97 -17.00
N MET A 143 10.00 0.65 -16.99
CA MET A 143 9.83 -0.19 -18.17
C MET A 143 8.40 -0.11 -18.74
N ILE A 144 7.37 -0.10 -17.89
CA ILE A 144 5.97 0.09 -18.31
C ILE A 144 5.78 1.45 -18.98
N SER A 145 6.31 2.51 -18.35
CA SER A 145 6.23 3.87 -18.89
C SER A 145 6.95 4.02 -20.22
N LEU A 146 8.12 3.41 -20.40
CA LEU A 146 8.90 3.44 -21.65
C LEU A 146 8.22 2.65 -22.77
N ALA A 147 7.60 1.51 -22.44
CA ALA A 147 6.92 0.66 -23.42
C ALA A 147 5.58 1.24 -23.90
N THR A 148 5.07 2.32 -23.25
CA THR A 148 3.72 2.83 -23.47
C THR A 148 3.74 4.31 -23.84
N ARG A 149 2.97 4.69 -24.88
CA ARG A 149 2.76 6.10 -25.24
C ARG A 149 2.13 6.87 -24.09
N PRO A 150 2.46 8.17 -23.90
CA PRO A 150 1.97 8.97 -22.77
C PRO A 150 0.44 8.93 -22.57
N GLU A 151 -0.32 9.01 -23.69
CA GLU A 151 -1.80 9.00 -23.68
C GLU A 151 -2.42 7.66 -23.25
N HIS A 152 -1.65 6.56 -23.22
CA HIS A 152 -2.13 5.22 -22.88
C HIS A 152 -1.53 4.67 -21.57
N ARG A 153 -0.67 5.45 -20.87
CA ARG A 153 -0.01 5.01 -19.63
C ARG A 153 -1.00 4.62 -18.53
N GLY A 154 -2.08 5.39 -18.38
CA GLY A 154 -3.11 5.07 -17.39
C GLY A 154 -3.68 3.67 -17.56
N ARG A 155 -3.98 3.27 -18.81
CA ARG A 155 -4.48 1.92 -19.13
C ARG A 155 -3.41 0.85 -18.89
N ALA A 156 -2.16 1.10 -19.26
CA ALA A 156 -1.06 0.16 -19.06
C ALA A 156 -0.81 -0.13 -17.59
N PHE A 157 -0.73 0.92 -16.75
CA PHE A 157 -0.63 0.77 -15.30
C PHE A 157 -1.87 0.13 -14.69
N GLY A 158 -3.07 0.43 -15.20
CA GLY A 158 -4.32 -0.21 -14.77
C GLY A 158 -4.30 -1.73 -14.98
N VAL A 159 -3.91 -2.19 -16.18
CA VAL A 159 -3.77 -3.64 -16.48
C VAL A 159 -2.71 -4.28 -15.59
N HIS A 160 -1.54 -3.65 -15.47
CA HIS A 160 -0.49 -4.15 -14.58
C HIS A 160 -0.98 -4.26 -13.12
N ARG A 161 -1.67 -3.23 -12.61
CA ARG A 161 -2.19 -3.23 -11.24
C ARG A 161 -3.26 -4.29 -11.01
N ALA A 162 -4.12 -4.53 -12.01
CA ALA A 162 -5.11 -5.61 -11.95
C ALA A 162 -4.44 -6.98 -11.84
N MET A 163 -3.37 -7.23 -12.62
CA MET A 163 -2.60 -8.48 -12.54
C MET A 163 -1.87 -8.63 -11.20
N ASP A 164 -1.24 -7.57 -10.70
CA ASP A 164 -0.57 -7.46 -9.40
C ASP A 164 -1.55 -7.83 -8.26
N THR A 165 -2.73 -7.19 -8.24
CA THR A 165 -3.78 -7.45 -7.25
C THR A 165 -4.35 -8.87 -7.36
N THR A 166 -4.53 -9.38 -8.58
CA THR A 166 -4.95 -10.78 -8.79
C THR A 166 -3.95 -11.76 -8.20
N GLY A 167 -2.65 -11.51 -8.40
CA GLY A 167 -1.59 -12.30 -7.77
C GLY A 167 -1.66 -12.26 -6.24
N ALA A 168 -1.88 -11.07 -5.68
CA ALA A 168 -2.01 -10.89 -4.22
C ALA A 168 -3.22 -11.64 -3.63
N LEU A 169 -4.33 -11.75 -4.36
CA LEU A 169 -5.50 -12.53 -3.93
C LEU A 169 -5.30 -14.04 -4.08
N LEU A 170 -4.63 -14.48 -5.15
CA LEU A 170 -4.39 -15.89 -5.41
C LEU A 170 -3.34 -16.49 -4.46
N GLY A 171 -2.42 -15.69 -3.91
CA GLY A 171 -1.39 -16.16 -2.99
C GLY A 171 -1.94 -16.86 -1.75
N PRO A 172 -2.78 -16.20 -0.94
CA PRO A 172 -3.41 -16.82 0.23
C PRO A 172 -4.27 -18.04 -0.12
N LEU A 173 -4.96 -18.04 -1.26
CA LEU A 173 -5.72 -19.18 -1.73
C LEU A 173 -4.81 -20.37 -2.08
N ALA A 174 -3.69 -20.12 -2.74
CA ALA A 174 -2.69 -21.14 -3.02
C ALA A 174 -2.05 -21.69 -1.74
N ALA A 175 -1.75 -20.83 -0.76
CA ALA A 175 -1.26 -21.25 0.55
C ALA A 175 -2.27 -22.12 1.29
N PHE A 176 -3.55 -21.72 1.31
CA PHE A 176 -4.64 -22.51 1.86
C PHE A 176 -4.74 -23.89 1.19
N ALA A 177 -4.71 -23.93 -0.14
CA ALA A 177 -4.78 -25.19 -0.89
C ALA A 177 -3.60 -26.10 -0.54
N VAL A 178 -2.36 -25.57 -0.53
CA VAL A 178 -1.17 -26.35 -0.17
C VAL A 178 -1.29 -26.88 1.27
N LEU A 179 -1.66 -26.06 2.25
CA LEU A 179 -1.83 -26.51 3.64
C LEU A 179 -2.92 -27.58 3.77
N ARG A 180 -4.02 -27.45 3.02
CA ARG A 180 -5.14 -28.39 3.06
C ARG A 180 -4.75 -29.76 2.49
N PHE A 181 -3.93 -29.78 1.42
CA PHE A 181 -3.52 -31.02 0.76
C PHE A 181 -2.23 -31.62 1.34
N ALA A 182 -1.26 -30.77 1.75
CA ALA A 182 -0.01 -31.23 2.33
C ALA A 182 -0.13 -31.64 3.81
N GLY A 183 -1.16 -31.20 4.53
CA GLY A 183 -1.47 -31.64 5.90
C GLY A 183 -2.27 -32.94 5.96
N GLY A 184 -2.56 -33.58 4.82
CA GLY A 184 -3.28 -34.87 4.75
C GLY A 184 -2.35 -36.07 4.91
N PRO A 185 -2.93 -37.29 5.11
CA PRO A 185 -2.18 -38.53 5.35
C PRO A 185 -1.27 -38.97 4.19
N LEU A 186 -1.32 -38.30 3.04
CA LEU A 186 -0.55 -38.62 1.84
C LEU A 186 0.93 -38.25 1.87
N LEU A 187 1.37 -37.34 2.77
CA LEU A 187 2.74 -36.83 2.80
C LEU A 187 3.53 -37.17 4.08
N GLY A 188 3.06 -38.15 4.86
CA GLY A 188 3.83 -38.70 5.98
C GLY A 188 3.83 -37.85 7.26
N GLU A 189 4.58 -38.31 8.27
CA GLU A 189 4.59 -37.86 9.67
C GLU A 189 5.02 -36.42 9.95
N GLY A 190 5.02 -35.49 8.95
CA GLY A 190 5.49 -34.11 9.10
C GLY A 190 4.52 -33.15 9.80
N GLY A 191 3.27 -33.53 10.05
CA GLY A 191 2.30 -32.69 10.74
C GLY A 191 2.16 -31.27 10.13
N GLU A 192 1.83 -30.28 10.96
CA GLU A 192 1.67 -28.88 10.55
C GLU A 192 2.96 -28.25 10.00
N VAL A 193 4.14 -28.67 10.49
CA VAL A 193 5.46 -28.18 10.05
C VAL A 193 5.72 -28.52 8.59
N GLY A 194 5.41 -29.76 8.17
CA GLY A 194 5.53 -30.21 6.79
C GLY A 194 4.65 -29.38 5.83
N GLY A 195 3.47 -28.98 6.27
CA GLY A 195 2.57 -28.12 5.52
C GLY A 195 3.16 -26.73 5.24
N TYR A 196 3.77 -26.08 6.21
CA TYR A 196 4.44 -24.77 6.02
C TYR A 196 5.66 -24.88 5.11
N HIS A 197 6.48 -25.92 5.28
CA HIS A 197 7.62 -26.16 4.38
C HIS A 197 7.17 -26.42 2.94
N ALA A 198 6.07 -27.13 2.73
CA ALA A 198 5.47 -27.29 1.40
C ALA A 198 5.05 -25.94 0.80
N VAL A 199 4.42 -25.04 1.58
CA VAL A 199 4.09 -23.69 1.13
C VAL A 199 5.34 -22.93 0.70
N PHE A 200 6.43 -22.97 1.48
CA PHE A 200 7.69 -22.27 1.13
C PHE A 200 8.34 -22.87 -0.12
N ALA A 201 8.33 -24.20 -0.27
CA ALA A 201 8.87 -24.87 -1.45
C ALA A 201 8.07 -24.52 -2.72
N VAL A 202 6.75 -24.64 -2.69
CA VAL A 202 5.87 -24.26 -3.81
C VAL A 202 6.02 -22.78 -4.14
N SER A 203 6.05 -21.90 -3.13
CA SER A 203 6.31 -20.49 -3.30
C SER A 203 7.64 -20.23 -4.00
N GLY A 204 8.71 -20.96 -3.64
CA GLY A 204 10.01 -20.89 -4.30
C GLY A 204 9.95 -21.27 -5.78
N CYS A 205 9.24 -22.35 -6.13
CA CYS A 205 9.03 -22.76 -7.52
C CYS A 205 8.25 -21.70 -8.31
N VAL A 206 7.20 -21.14 -7.73
CA VAL A 206 6.39 -20.07 -8.33
C VAL A 206 7.23 -18.81 -8.54
N ALA A 207 8.06 -18.42 -7.55
CA ALA A 207 8.97 -17.28 -7.70
C ALA A 207 10.00 -17.49 -8.80
N ALA A 208 10.59 -18.69 -8.89
CA ALA A 208 11.53 -19.05 -9.96
C ALA A 208 10.87 -18.97 -11.33
N LEU A 209 9.61 -19.43 -11.47
CA LEU A 209 8.83 -19.27 -12.68
C LEU A 209 8.64 -17.79 -13.04
N GLY A 210 8.37 -16.91 -12.07
CA GLY A 210 8.27 -15.46 -12.29
C GLY A 210 9.57 -14.87 -12.82
N VAL A 211 10.72 -15.27 -12.26
CA VAL A 211 12.04 -14.86 -12.77
C VAL A 211 12.28 -15.38 -14.18
N LEU A 212 11.92 -16.63 -14.47
CA LEU A 212 12.04 -17.22 -15.80
C LEU A 212 11.21 -16.45 -16.82
N VAL A 213 9.96 -16.11 -16.51
CA VAL A 213 9.08 -15.29 -17.37
C VAL A 213 9.71 -13.92 -17.62
N LEU A 214 10.30 -13.26 -16.61
CA LEU A 214 11.00 -11.99 -16.77
C LEU A 214 12.18 -12.12 -17.75
N VAL A 215 12.97 -13.17 -17.60
CA VAL A 215 14.18 -13.37 -18.44
C VAL A 215 13.80 -13.66 -19.90
N LEU A 216 12.81 -14.50 -20.12
CA LEU A 216 12.43 -14.96 -21.46
C LEU A 216 11.55 -13.98 -22.23
N PHE A 217 10.56 -13.34 -21.56
CA PHE A 217 9.51 -12.59 -22.25
C PHE A 217 9.65 -11.06 -22.16
N VAL A 218 10.41 -10.54 -21.21
CA VAL A 218 10.65 -9.10 -21.14
C VAL A 218 11.89 -8.74 -21.95
N PRO A 219 11.80 -7.82 -22.93
CA PRO A 219 12.94 -7.47 -23.76
C PRO A 219 14.06 -6.79 -22.95
N PRO A 220 15.34 -7.03 -23.30
CA PRO A 220 16.49 -6.44 -22.58
C PRO A 220 16.60 -4.92 -22.77
N ARG A 221 16.08 -4.42 -23.88
CA ARG A 221 16.03 -2.99 -24.22
C ARG A 221 14.61 -2.63 -24.64
N ILE A 222 14.06 -1.61 -24.02
CA ILE A 222 12.75 -1.06 -24.35
C ILE A 222 12.99 0.26 -25.07
N THR A 223 12.58 0.33 -26.31
CA THR A 223 12.63 1.56 -27.11
C THR A 223 11.45 2.44 -26.66
N PRO A 224 11.68 3.74 -26.31
CA PRO A 224 10.61 4.61 -25.91
C PRO A 224 9.53 4.73 -26.99
N ALA A 225 8.28 4.44 -26.63
CA ALA A 225 7.16 4.54 -27.55
C ALA A 225 6.78 6.01 -27.77
N GLY A 226 7.09 6.56 -28.96
CA GLY A 226 6.65 7.89 -29.40
C GLY A 226 7.57 9.06 -29.01
N ALA A 227 8.79 8.83 -28.52
CA ALA A 227 9.75 9.91 -28.30
C ALA A 227 10.60 10.13 -29.58
N PRO A 228 10.78 11.38 -30.06
CA PRO A 228 11.82 11.68 -31.05
C PRO A 228 13.18 11.34 -30.43
N ALA A 229 14.07 10.78 -31.24
CA ALA A 229 15.42 10.44 -30.84
C ALA A 229 16.14 11.72 -30.37
N GLY A 230 16.35 11.86 -29.07
CA GLY A 230 17.05 13.01 -28.49
C GLY A 230 16.39 13.69 -27.31
N ALA A 231 15.11 13.52 -27.05
CA ALA A 231 14.42 14.08 -25.88
C ALA A 231 14.59 13.19 -24.63
N ALA A 232 15.79 13.07 -24.12
CA ALA A 232 16.00 12.64 -22.75
C ALA A 232 15.55 13.80 -21.85
N ASP A 233 14.42 13.62 -21.21
CA ASP A 233 13.84 14.59 -20.27
C ASP A 233 14.85 14.85 -19.13
N ARG A 234 15.56 15.99 -19.22
CA ARG A 234 16.56 16.45 -18.26
C ARG A 234 15.91 17.29 -17.18
N THR A 235 14.75 16.89 -16.67
CA THR A 235 14.24 17.51 -15.46
C THR A 235 15.17 17.15 -14.29
N PRO A 236 15.71 18.13 -13.57
CA PRO A 236 16.53 17.87 -12.39
C PRO A 236 15.68 17.07 -11.39
N ARG A 237 16.14 15.87 -11.06
CA ARG A 237 15.40 15.02 -10.11
C ARG A 237 15.60 15.54 -8.70
N PRO A 238 14.52 15.63 -7.90
CA PRO A 238 14.62 16.11 -6.53
C PRO A 238 15.60 15.24 -5.73
N THR A 239 16.55 15.87 -5.05
CA THR A 239 17.44 15.20 -4.13
C THR A 239 16.69 14.81 -2.86
N LEU A 240 17.26 13.90 -2.05
CA LEU A 240 16.67 13.56 -0.74
C LEU A 240 16.50 14.82 0.14
N ARG A 241 17.41 15.77 0.03
CA ARG A 241 17.37 17.07 0.74
C ARG A 241 16.18 17.92 0.27
N ASP A 242 15.91 17.96 -1.03
CA ASP A 242 14.74 18.67 -1.60
C ASP A 242 13.44 18.02 -1.16
N SER A 243 13.41 16.68 -1.15
CA SER A 243 12.26 15.94 -0.64
C SER A 243 12.00 16.27 0.83
N LEU A 244 13.03 16.24 1.70
CA LEU A 244 12.88 16.59 3.12
C LEU A 244 12.48 18.07 3.32
N ALA A 245 12.91 18.98 2.43
CA ALA A 245 12.51 20.38 2.48
C ALA A 245 10.98 20.57 2.30
N LEU A 246 10.27 19.63 1.67
CA LEU A 246 8.81 19.66 1.57
C LEU A 246 8.12 19.60 2.95
N LEU A 247 8.76 19.03 3.98
CA LEU A 247 8.23 19.02 5.36
C LEU A 247 8.20 20.43 5.99
N ARG A 248 8.84 21.43 5.38
CA ARG A 248 8.66 22.84 5.77
C ARG A 248 7.27 23.36 5.46
N ARG A 249 6.54 22.72 4.52
CA ARG A 249 5.14 23.06 4.23
C ARG A 249 4.25 22.57 5.37
N PRO A 250 3.48 23.48 6.02
CA PRO A 250 2.74 23.12 7.23
C PRO A 250 1.66 22.05 6.97
N GLN A 251 0.98 22.09 5.82
CA GLN A 251 -0.02 21.09 5.44
C GLN A 251 0.59 19.68 5.33
N LEU A 252 1.69 19.50 4.60
CA LEU A 252 2.35 18.21 4.44
C LEU A 252 2.90 17.71 5.77
N ARG A 253 3.51 18.60 6.56
CA ARG A 253 4.02 18.25 7.89
C ARG A 253 2.94 17.77 8.83
N ARG A 254 1.81 18.49 8.91
CA ARG A 254 0.66 18.08 9.75
C ARG A 254 0.10 16.74 9.30
N LEU A 255 -0.08 16.54 7.99
CA LEU A 255 -0.56 15.29 7.42
C LEU A 255 0.39 14.11 7.73
N THR A 256 1.71 14.31 7.55
CA THR A 256 2.74 13.31 7.85
C THR A 256 2.75 12.96 9.34
N LEU A 257 2.67 13.95 10.22
CA LEU A 257 2.62 13.72 11.67
C LEU A 257 1.36 12.99 12.10
N CYS A 258 0.18 13.35 11.56
CA CYS A 258 -1.07 12.64 11.85
C CYS A 258 -1.03 11.20 11.32
N ALA A 259 -0.53 10.98 10.10
CA ALA A 259 -0.39 9.64 9.54
C ALA A 259 0.61 8.77 10.33
N ALA A 260 1.71 9.34 10.81
CA ALA A 260 2.67 8.65 11.65
C ALA A 260 2.09 8.35 13.05
N LEU A 261 1.41 9.31 13.68
CA LEU A 261 0.78 9.13 15.00
C LEU A 261 -0.28 8.01 14.96
N LEU A 262 -1.16 8.04 13.97
CA LEU A 262 -2.16 7.00 13.78
C LEU A 262 -1.52 5.66 13.39
N GLY A 263 -0.50 5.68 12.54
CA GLY A 263 0.27 4.47 12.19
C GLY A 263 0.99 3.84 13.38
N LEU A 264 1.44 4.65 14.35
CA LEU A 264 2.07 4.17 15.60
C LEU A 264 1.09 3.43 16.53
N THR A 265 -0.22 3.68 16.39
CA THR A 265 -1.27 3.09 17.20
C THR A 265 -2.13 2.07 16.44
N THR A 266 -1.88 1.89 15.16
CA THR A 266 -2.55 0.90 14.32
C THR A 266 -1.82 -0.43 14.39
N VAL A 267 -2.43 -1.41 15.07
CA VAL A 267 -1.90 -2.78 15.16
C VAL A 267 -1.80 -3.38 13.76
N SER A 268 -0.70 -4.08 13.47
CA SER A 268 -0.51 -4.70 12.17
C SER A 268 -1.51 -5.83 11.90
N ASP A 269 -1.79 -6.07 10.63
CA ASP A 269 -2.69 -7.12 10.16
C ASP A 269 -2.28 -8.49 10.70
N SER A 270 -0.98 -8.77 10.69
CA SER A 270 -0.43 -10.03 11.15
C SER A 270 -0.75 -10.31 12.61
N PHE A 271 -0.63 -9.32 13.48
CA PHE A 271 -1.02 -9.45 14.89
C PHE A 271 -2.54 -9.59 15.06
N LEU A 272 -3.31 -8.82 14.28
CA LEU A 272 -4.77 -8.91 14.32
C LEU A 272 -5.25 -10.32 13.91
N TYR A 273 -4.68 -10.89 12.84
CA TYR A 273 -5.03 -12.24 12.40
C TYR A 273 -4.58 -13.32 13.38
N LEU A 274 -3.43 -13.16 14.02
CA LEU A 274 -3.00 -14.06 15.10
C LEU A 274 -3.95 -14.00 16.30
N LEU A 275 -4.44 -12.81 16.68
CA LEU A 275 -5.45 -12.67 17.72
C LEU A 275 -6.77 -13.32 17.34
N LEU A 276 -7.27 -13.07 16.11
CA LEU A 276 -8.48 -13.72 15.60
C LEU A 276 -8.35 -15.24 15.62
N GLN A 277 -7.23 -15.76 15.12
CA GLN A 277 -7.00 -17.22 15.11
C GLN A 277 -7.00 -17.79 16.52
N ARG A 278 -6.31 -17.13 17.46
CA ARG A 278 -6.15 -17.61 18.85
C ARG A 278 -7.45 -17.48 19.65
N GLU A 279 -8.10 -16.31 19.62
CA GLU A 279 -9.32 -16.05 20.40
C GLU A 279 -10.52 -16.85 19.89
N LEU A 280 -10.64 -17.01 18.56
CA LEU A 280 -11.73 -17.75 17.94
C LEU A 280 -11.39 -19.23 17.69
N ARG A 281 -10.20 -19.69 18.09
CA ARG A 281 -9.70 -21.07 17.93
C ARG A 281 -9.83 -21.58 16.49
N LEU A 282 -9.49 -20.74 15.52
CA LEU A 282 -9.60 -21.11 14.11
C LEU A 282 -8.54 -22.17 13.75
N PRO A 283 -8.90 -23.19 12.94
CA PRO A 283 -7.95 -24.16 12.43
C PRO A 283 -6.82 -23.50 11.63
N ALA A 284 -5.57 -23.98 11.79
CA ALA A 284 -4.39 -23.40 11.17
C ALA A 284 -4.48 -23.27 9.64
N HIS A 285 -5.11 -24.23 8.96
CA HIS A 285 -5.28 -24.20 7.50
C HIS A 285 -6.20 -23.08 7.01
N LEU A 286 -7.10 -22.53 7.86
CA LEU A 286 -7.96 -21.40 7.53
C LEU A 286 -7.26 -20.05 7.70
N PHE A 287 -6.12 -20.00 8.40
CA PHE A 287 -5.40 -18.75 8.68
C PHE A 287 -5.07 -17.93 7.42
N PRO A 288 -4.61 -18.53 6.29
CA PRO A 288 -4.34 -17.78 5.07
C PRO A 288 -5.57 -17.09 4.46
N LEU A 289 -6.78 -17.48 4.83
CA LEU A 289 -8.00 -16.86 4.32
C LEU A 289 -8.38 -15.56 5.06
N LEU A 290 -7.78 -15.27 6.23
CA LEU A 290 -8.03 -14.04 6.97
C LEU A 290 -7.63 -12.79 6.17
N PRO A 291 -6.39 -12.68 5.64
CA PRO A 291 -6.02 -11.57 4.78
C PRO A 291 -6.89 -11.48 3.51
N LEU A 292 -7.36 -12.60 2.97
CA LEU A 292 -8.25 -12.60 1.81
C LEU A 292 -9.61 -11.96 2.13
N GLY A 293 -10.17 -12.24 3.31
CA GLY A 293 -11.43 -11.62 3.77
C GLY A 293 -11.31 -10.09 3.90
N THR A 294 -10.22 -9.61 4.48
CA THR A 294 -9.90 -8.17 4.54
C THR A 294 -9.72 -7.57 3.15
N ALA A 295 -8.98 -8.23 2.26
CA ALA A 295 -8.75 -7.76 0.90
C ALA A 295 -10.05 -7.72 0.07
N ALA A 296 -10.96 -8.69 0.24
CA ALA A 296 -12.26 -8.68 -0.40
C ALA A 296 -13.12 -7.49 0.05
N ALA A 297 -13.18 -7.22 1.35
CA ALA A 297 -13.88 -6.05 1.89
C ALA A 297 -13.28 -4.74 1.37
N PHE A 298 -11.95 -4.64 1.33
CA PHE A 298 -11.24 -3.49 0.75
C PHE A 298 -11.62 -3.26 -0.72
N LEU A 299 -11.56 -4.29 -1.57
CA LEU A 299 -11.84 -4.18 -3.00
C LEU A 299 -13.30 -3.78 -3.28
N LEU A 300 -14.24 -4.32 -2.52
CA LEU A 300 -15.66 -3.98 -2.65
C LEU A 300 -15.94 -2.53 -2.25
N LEU A 301 -15.23 -2.01 -1.26
CA LEU A 301 -15.54 -0.72 -0.65
C LEU A 301 -14.59 0.42 -1.08
N ALA A 302 -13.43 0.14 -1.68
CA ALA A 302 -12.46 1.17 -2.06
C ALA A 302 -13.03 2.23 -3.01
N VAL A 303 -13.80 1.81 -4.04
CA VAL A 303 -14.41 2.74 -5.00
C VAL A 303 -15.55 3.56 -4.36
N PRO A 304 -16.55 2.96 -3.69
CA PRO A 304 -17.63 3.74 -3.08
C PRO A 304 -17.13 4.65 -1.95
N LEU A 305 -16.17 4.23 -1.13
CA LEU A 305 -15.59 5.08 -0.10
C LEU A 305 -14.70 6.18 -0.67
N GLY A 306 -13.97 5.92 -1.76
CA GLY A 306 -13.26 6.95 -2.50
C GLY A 306 -14.20 8.05 -3.01
N ALA A 307 -15.34 7.68 -3.60
CA ALA A 307 -16.36 8.63 -4.04
C ALA A 307 -17.04 9.36 -2.85
N LEU A 308 -17.18 8.69 -1.72
CA LEU A 308 -17.70 9.32 -0.49
C LEU A 308 -16.69 10.34 0.07
N ALA A 309 -15.37 10.05 -0.01
CA ALA A 309 -14.32 10.97 0.41
C ALA A 309 -14.38 12.32 -0.33
N ASP A 310 -14.71 12.29 -1.62
CA ASP A 310 -14.84 13.50 -2.43
C ASP A 310 -16.09 14.34 -2.04
N ARG A 311 -17.12 13.73 -1.40
CA ARG A 311 -18.35 14.41 -0.95
C ARG A 311 -18.28 14.93 0.48
N VAL A 312 -17.83 14.09 1.42
CA VAL A 312 -17.79 14.41 2.87
C VAL A 312 -16.48 15.04 3.31
N GLY A 313 -15.47 15.04 2.44
CA GLY A 313 -14.12 15.51 2.74
C GLY A 313 -13.19 14.38 3.18
N ARG A 314 -12.00 14.36 2.56
CA ARG A 314 -10.99 13.29 2.71
C ARG A 314 -10.52 13.12 4.16
N ARG A 315 -10.32 14.23 4.88
CA ARG A 315 -9.86 14.20 6.29
C ARG A 315 -10.87 13.54 7.21
N ARG A 316 -12.17 13.83 7.03
CA ARG A 316 -13.25 13.23 7.83
C ARG A 316 -13.35 11.72 7.59
N LEU A 317 -13.28 11.28 6.33
CA LEU A 317 -13.34 9.86 6.01
C LEU A 317 -12.09 9.11 6.53
N PHE A 318 -10.90 9.72 6.44
CA PHE A 318 -9.67 9.16 7.01
C PHE A 318 -9.79 8.92 8.52
N LEU A 319 -10.32 9.87 9.28
CA LEU A 319 -10.56 9.72 10.72
C LEU A 319 -11.67 8.69 11.02
N ALA A 320 -12.76 8.71 10.25
CA ALA A 320 -13.84 7.73 10.38
C ALA A 320 -13.34 6.29 10.16
N GLY A 321 -12.40 6.08 9.21
CA GLY A 321 -11.73 4.80 9.00
C GLY A 321 -11.05 4.29 10.27
N HIS A 322 -10.34 5.14 11.01
CA HIS A 322 -9.72 4.76 12.28
C HIS A 322 -10.77 4.48 13.37
N GLY A 323 -11.91 5.14 13.33
CA GLY A 323 -13.06 4.81 14.19
C GLY A 323 -13.63 3.42 13.90
N LEU A 324 -13.70 3.02 12.62
CA LEU A 324 -14.11 1.66 12.23
C LEU A 324 -13.09 0.61 12.69
N LEU A 325 -11.79 0.91 12.61
CA LEU A 325 -10.75 0.05 13.14
C LEU A 325 -10.88 -0.13 14.66
N LEU A 326 -11.13 0.97 15.38
CA LEU A 326 -11.37 0.94 16.84
C LEU A 326 -12.60 0.07 17.19
N LEU A 327 -13.67 0.17 16.40
CA LEU A 327 -14.85 -0.70 16.54
C LEU A 327 -14.48 -2.18 16.32
N GLY A 328 -13.61 -2.47 15.32
CA GLY A 328 -13.09 -3.82 15.08
C GLY A 328 -12.31 -4.37 16.29
N TYR A 329 -11.47 -3.55 16.93
CA TYR A 329 -10.77 -3.93 18.17
C TYR A 329 -11.75 -4.18 19.34
N ALA A 330 -12.75 -3.32 19.50
CA ALA A 330 -13.78 -3.49 20.53
C ALA A 330 -14.59 -4.77 20.30
N LEU A 331 -14.94 -5.11 19.07
CA LEU A 331 -15.62 -6.36 18.73
C LEU A 331 -14.76 -7.59 19.05
N LEU A 332 -13.47 -7.57 18.74
CA LEU A 332 -12.57 -8.68 19.07
C LEU A 332 -12.39 -8.86 20.58
N LEU A 333 -12.50 -7.78 21.35
CA LEU A 333 -12.46 -7.81 22.82
C LEU A 333 -13.81 -8.22 23.45
N SER A 334 -14.90 -8.20 22.67
CA SER A 334 -16.24 -8.52 23.18
C SER A 334 -16.43 -10.03 23.42
N PRO A 335 -17.42 -10.42 24.24
CA PRO A 335 -17.76 -11.83 24.45
C PRO A 335 -18.72 -12.40 23.39
N LEU A 336 -18.79 -11.78 22.21
CA LEU A 336 -19.70 -12.20 21.15
C LEU A 336 -19.25 -13.53 20.48
N PRO A 337 -20.19 -14.29 19.87
CA PRO A 337 -19.86 -15.54 19.19
C PRO A 337 -18.90 -15.34 18.00
N ALA A 338 -17.98 -16.27 17.83
CA ALA A 338 -16.97 -16.26 16.75
C ALA A 338 -17.59 -16.07 15.35
N ALA A 339 -18.78 -16.66 15.12
CA ALA A 339 -19.50 -16.56 13.85
C ALA A 339 -19.89 -15.11 13.47
N LEU A 340 -20.07 -14.23 14.46
CA LEU A 340 -20.33 -12.81 14.25
C LEU A 340 -19.05 -11.98 14.25
N VAL A 341 -18.13 -12.26 15.18
CA VAL A 341 -16.89 -11.47 15.36
C VAL A 341 -16.00 -11.58 14.13
N LEU A 342 -15.78 -12.80 13.61
CA LEU A 342 -14.87 -13.01 12.50
C LEU A 342 -15.24 -12.20 11.24
N PRO A 343 -16.43 -12.36 10.63
CA PRO A 343 -16.77 -11.62 9.43
C PRO A 343 -16.87 -10.11 9.70
N ALA A 344 -17.35 -9.68 10.88
CA ALA A 344 -17.47 -8.27 11.22
C ALA A 344 -16.10 -7.60 11.36
N VAL A 345 -15.13 -8.23 12.03
CA VAL A 345 -13.78 -7.68 12.16
C VAL A 345 -13.08 -7.61 10.81
N LEU A 346 -13.17 -8.64 9.97
CA LEU A 346 -12.57 -8.62 8.63
C LEU A 346 -13.19 -7.53 7.74
N LEU A 347 -14.52 -7.37 7.80
CA LEU A 347 -15.23 -6.31 7.08
C LEU A 347 -14.80 -4.92 7.56
N LEU A 348 -14.80 -4.67 8.86
CA LEU A 348 -14.39 -3.38 9.44
C LEU A 348 -12.92 -3.06 9.14
N HIS A 349 -12.06 -4.06 9.19
CA HIS A 349 -10.64 -3.90 8.88
C HIS A 349 -10.39 -3.59 7.40
N GLY A 350 -11.07 -4.28 6.48
CA GLY A 350 -11.03 -3.96 5.05
C GLY A 350 -11.65 -2.58 4.73
N THR A 351 -12.72 -2.21 5.44
CA THR A 351 -13.35 -0.88 5.31
C THR A 351 -12.40 0.22 5.82
N PHE A 352 -11.67 -0.02 6.91
CA PHE A 352 -10.62 0.89 7.38
C PHE A 352 -9.59 1.16 6.28
N TYR A 353 -9.06 0.13 5.63
CA TYR A 353 -8.11 0.33 4.51
C TYR A 353 -8.74 1.09 3.35
N ALA A 354 -9.97 0.77 2.98
CA ALA A 354 -10.69 1.45 1.90
C ALA A 354 -10.94 2.95 2.20
N ALA A 355 -11.14 3.29 3.48
CA ALA A 355 -11.32 4.67 3.94
C ALA A 355 -10.02 5.44 4.14
N THR A 356 -8.85 4.77 4.20
CA THR A 356 -7.59 5.41 4.59
C THR A 356 -6.54 5.43 3.49
N ASP A 357 -6.23 4.33 2.83
CA ASP A 357 -5.08 4.23 1.92
C ASP A 357 -5.16 5.18 0.72
N GLY A 358 -6.24 5.11 -0.07
CA GLY A 358 -6.46 5.99 -1.21
C GLY A 358 -6.67 7.45 -0.82
N VAL A 359 -7.33 7.66 0.30
CA VAL A 359 -7.68 8.98 0.83
C VAL A 359 -6.43 9.74 1.31
N LEU A 360 -5.52 9.06 2.02
CA LEU A 360 -4.25 9.64 2.45
C LEU A 360 -3.37 10.02 1.25
N ALA A 361 -3.31 9.12 0.25
CA ALA A 361 -2.57 9.40 -0.97
C ALA A 361 -3.10 10.64 -1.72
N ALA A 362 -4.42 10.76 -1.83
CA ALA A 362 -5.06 11.90 -2.47
C ALA A 362 -4.84 13.20 -1.67
N ALA A 363 -4.96 13.17 -0.34
CA ALA A 363 -4.68 14.33 0.52
C ALA A 363 -3.20 14.77 0.44
N THR A 364 -2.27 13.80 0.33
CA THR A 364 -0.84 14.10 0.13
C THR A 364 -0.59 14.78 -1.23
N ALA A 365 -1.27 14.32 -2.29
CA ALA A 365 -1.14 14.93 -3.62
C ALA A 365 -1.62 16.38 -3.67
N GLU A 366 -2.64 16.75 -2.88
CA GLU A 366 -3.12 18.13 -2.77
C GLU A 366 -2.16 19.04 -1.96
N ALA A 367 -1.44 18.45 -1.00
CA ALA A 367 -0.53 19.20 -0.13
C ALA A 367 0.80 19.61 -0.79
N VAL A 368 1.10 19.10 -2.00
CA VAL A 368 2.36 19.34 -2.72
C VAL A 368 2.14 19.70 -4.19
N PRO A 369 3.02 20.49 -4.82
CA PRO A 369 2.97 20.76 -6.26
C PRO A 369 3.07 19.49 -7.10
N ALA A 370 2.54 19.54 -8.33
CA ALA A 370 2.47 18.38 -9.22
C ALA A 370 3.83 17.71 -9.49
N GLU A 371 4.91 18.52 -9.60
CA GLU A 371 6.28 18.05 -9.81
C GLU A 371 6.90 17.34 -8.59
N HIS A 372 6.32 17.50 -7.39
CA HIS A 372 6.83 16.93 -6.13
C HIS A 372 5.91 15.87 -5.52
N GLN A 373 4.83 15.48 -6.20
CA GLN A 373 3.86 14.51 -5.68
C GLN A 373 4.50 13.16 -5.29
N GLY A 374 5.42 12.66 -6.12
CA GLY A 374 6.15 11.43 -5.81
C GLY A 374 6.98 11.52 -4.52
N ALA A 375 7.66 12.66 -4.31
CA ALA A 375 8.45 12.92 -3.10
C ALA A 375 7.55 13.07 -1.86
N GLY A 376 6.41 13.77 -1.99
CA GLY A 376 5.42 13.90 -0.92
C GLY A 376 4.86 12.53 -0.47
N GLN A 377 4.45 11.69 -1.43
CA GLN A 377 3.98 10.33 -1.17
C GLN A 377 5.05 9.47 -0.50
N ALA A 378 6.31 9.58 -0.95
CA ALA A 378 7.42 8.83 -0.35
C ALA A 378 7.67 9.25 1.11
N LEU A 379 7.59 10.54 1.43
CA LEU A 379 7.76 11.05 2.79
C LEU A 379 6.67 10.57 3.74
N VAL A 380 5.41 10.75 3.36
CA VAL A 380 4.25 10.32 4.16
C VAL A 380 4.29 8.81 4.35
N GLY A 381 4.52 8.05 3.27
CA GLY A 381 4.60 6.58 3.30
C GLY A 381 5.77 6.07 4.14
N THR A 382 6.94 6.73 4.11
CA THR A 382 8.08 6.35 4.96
C THR A 382 7.80 6.65 6.43
N GLY A 383 7.24 7.83 6.75
CA GLY A 383 6.84 8.17 8.11
C GLY A 383 5.84 7.18 8.70
N GLN A 384 4.83 6.79 7.91
CA GLN A 384 3.84 5.80 8.28
C GLN A 384 4.46 4.40 8.47
N ALA A 385 5.39 3.99 7.60
CA ALA A 385 6.04 2.68 7.71
C ALA A 385 6.96 2.57 8.94
N LEU A 386 7.69 3.64 9.27
CA LEU A 386 8.51 3.70 10.48
C LEU A 386 7.64 3.68 11.74
N ALA A 387 6.50 4.37 11.72
CA ALA A 387 5.53 4.36 12.81
C ALA A 387 4.93 2.95 13.00
N ARG A 388 4.55 2.26 11.93
CA ARG A 388 4.07 0.88 11.97
C ARG A 388 5.15 -0.09 12.46
N PHE A 389 6.41 0.10 12.07
CA PHE A 389 7.53 -0.68 12.61
C PHE A 389 7.61 -0.54 14.14
N ALA A 390 7.59 0.69 14.65
CA ALA A 390 7.61 0.95 16.07
C ALA A 390 6.37 0.39 16.78
N CYS A 391 5.19 0.50 16.18
CA CYS A 391 3.94 -0.11 16.66
C CYS A 391 4.07 -1.62 16.80
N SER A 392 4.61 -2.32 15.79
CA SER A 392 4.78 -3.78 15.82
C SER A 392 5.69 -4.23 16.95
N LEU A 393 6.79 -3.51 17.22
CA LEU A 393 7.66 -3.77 18.36
C LEU A 393 6.94 -3.53 19.70
N ALA A 394 6.28 -2.38 19.84
CA ALA A 394 5.58 -2.00 21.07
C ALA A 394 4.42 -2.96 21.36
N PHE A 395 3.64 -3.34 20.35
CA PHE A 395 2.54 -4.28 20.49
C PHE A 395 3.04 -5.68 20.84
N GLY A 396 4.12 -6.15 20.22
CA GLY A 396 4.76 -7.43 20.54
C GLY A 396 5.26 -7.47 21.99
N ALA A 397 5.88 -6.40 22.47
CA ALA A 397 6.29 -6.26 23.88
C ALA A 397 5.07 -6.24 24.82
N ALA A 398 4.05 -5.46 24.53
CA ALA A 398 2.81 -5.39 25.30
C ALA A 398 2.10 -6.75 25.36
N TRP A 399 2.08 -7.48 24.24
CA TRP A 399 1.51 -8.83 24.22
C TRP A 399 2.29 -9.80 25.14
N GLY A 400 3.62 -9.72 25.14
CA GLY A 400 4.45 -10.52 26.04
C GLY A 400 4.20 -10.24 27.52
N LEU A 401 3.86 -8.98 27.87
CA LEU A 401 3.65 -8.55 29.25
C LEU A 401 2.20 -8.75 29.74
N TRP A 402 1.21 -8.41 28.89
CA TRP A 402 -0.22 -8.32 29.29
C TRP A 402 -1.10 -9.33 28.58
N GLY A 403 -0.53 -10.19 27.74
CA GLY A 403 -1.29 -11.07 26.85
C GLY A 403 -1.93 -10.34 25.67
N GLY A 404 -2.45 -11.09 24.72
CA GLY A 404 -2.97 -10.53 23.45
C GLY A 404 -4.17 -9.59 23.66
N ARG A 405 -5.12 -9.95 24.52
CA ARG A 405 -6.29 -9.10 24.83
C ARG A 405 -5.89 -7.82 25.54
N GLY A 406 -4.96 -7.89 26.51
CA GLY A 406 -4.45 -6.72 27.24
C GLY A 406 -3.73 -5.76 26.32
N ALA A 407 -2.86 -6.28 25.42
CA ALA A 407 -2.17 -5.49 24.43
C ALA A 407 -3.14 -4.82 23.44
N LEU A 408 -4.18 -5.54 22.99
CA LEU A 408 -5.19 -4.97 22.08
C LEU A 408 -6.02 -3.87 22.78
N ALA A 409 -6.39 -4.06 24.05
CA ALA A 409 -7.11 -3.04 24.83
C ALA A 409 -6.27 -1.77 24.99
N ALA A 410 -4.97 -1.91 25.30
CA ALA A 410 -4.04 -0.78 25.38
C ALA A 410 -3.89 -0.08 24.01
N ALA A 411 -3.72 -0.84 22.93
CA ALA A 411 -3.64 -0.30 21.58
C ALA A 411 -4.93 0.44 21.18
N ALA A 412 -6.10 -0.10 21.53
CA ALA A 412 -7.39 0.57 21.30
C ALA A 412 -7.48 1.91 22.05
N GLY A 413 -7.03 1.97 23.30
CA GLY A 413 -6.97 3.22 24.06
C GLY A 413 -6.01 4.25 23.44
N CYS A 414 -4.82 3.80 23.01
CA CYS A 414 -3.84 4.64 22.31
C CYS A 414 -4.38 5.13 20.97
N LEU A 415 -5.06 4.27 20.20
CA LEU A 415 -5.67 4.64 18.92
C LEU A 415 -6.79 5.67 19.10
N ALA A 416 -7.64 5.50 20.12
CA ALA A 416 -8.69 6.47 20.44
C ALA A 416 -8.10 7.85 20.78
N ALA A 417 -7.07 7.89 21.64
CA ALA A 417 -6.36 9.13 21.98
C ALA A 417 -5.69 9.76 20.73
N ALA A 418 -4.99 8.97 19.93
CA ALA A 418 -4.36 9.43 18.70
C ALA A 418 -5.37 9.98 17.68
N ALA A 419 -6.54 9.33 17.54
CA ALA A 419 -7.61 9.79 16.66
C ALA A 419 -8.19 11.14 17.11
N VAL A 420 -8.36 11.35 18.43
CA VAL A 420 -8.78 12.65 18.99
C VAL A 420 -7.74 13.73 18.69
N VAL A 421 -6.44 13.46 18.95
CA VAL A 421 -5.36 14.41 18.66
C VAL A 421 -5.30 14.74 17.17
N ALA A 422 -5.37 13.71 16.30
CA ALA A 422 -5.39 13.92 14.86
C ALA A 422 -6.61 14.75 14.39
N ALA A 423 -7.78 14.50 14.98
CA ALA A 423 -8.99 15.28 14.70
C ALA A 423 -8.82 16.76 15.08
N LEU A 424 -8.24 17.05 16.25
CA LEU A 424 -7.97 18.44 16.67
C LEU A 424 -6.95 19.12 15.77
N VAL A 425 -5.83 18.46 15.45
CA VAL A 425 -4.78 19.00 14.56
C VAL A 425 -5.30 19.27 13.16
N LEU A 426 -6.17 18.42 12.63
CA LEU A 426 -6.74 18.60 11.30
C LEU A 426 -7.86 19.65 11.26
N ARG A 427 -8.62 19.85 12.34
CA ARG A 427 -9.63 20.93 12.45
C ARG A 427 -9.01 22.31 12.45
N THR A 428 -7.96 22.53 13.27
CA THR A 428 -7.25 23.81 13.30
C THR A 428 -6.62 24.18 11.97
N ALA A 429 -6.35 23.20 11.11
CA ALA A 429 -5.88 23.46 9.75
C ALA A 429 -6.97 24.00 8.82
N ASP A 430 -8.20 23.48 8.93
CA ASP A 430 -9.33 23.96 8.11
C ASP A 430 -9.72 25.39 8.48
N GLU A 431 -9.65 25.74 9.76
CA GLU A 431 -9.90 27.11 10.25
C GLU A 431 -8.83 28.11 9.81
N ALA A 432 -7.56 27.66 9.78
CA ALA A 432 -6.44 28.51 9.32
C ALA A 432 -6.43 28.71 7.79
N ASP A 433 -6.90 27.74 7.02
CA ASP A 433 -7.00 27.82 5.55
C ASP A 433 -8.27 28.56 5.10
N ALA A 434 -9.31 28.67 5.93
CA ALA A 434 -10.56 29.38 5.63
C ALA A 434 -10.43 30.91 5.66
N GLY A 435 -9.35 31.47 6.20
CA GLY A 435 -9.16 32.92 6.34
C GLY A 435 -10.14 33.55 7.33
N PRO A 436 -9.93 34.80 7.76
CA PRO A 436 -10.97 35.53 8.51
C PRO A 436 -12.21 35.69 7.63
N PRO A 437 -13.42 35.63 8.22
CA PRO A 437 -14.64 35.88 7.47
C PRO A 437 -14.49 37.24 6.77
N ALA A 438 -14.80 37.28 5.47
CA ALA A 438 -14.79 38.53 4.71
C ALA A 438 -15.69 39.52 5.46
N ASP A 439 -15.08 40.54 6.05
CA ASP A 439 -15.80 41.63 6.68
C ASP A 439 -16.84 42.13 5.69
N GLY A 440 -18.04 42.37 6.20
CA GLY A 440 -19.29 42.60 5.50
C GLY A 440 -19.22 43.59 4.32
N PRO A 441 -20.31 43.76 3.59
CA PRO A 441 -20.35 44.52 2.35
C PRO A 441 -19.75 45.93 2.58
N PRO A 442 -18.96 46.45 1.62
CA PRO A 442 -18.40 47.80 1.77
C PRO A 442 -19.53 48.76 2.07
N ALA A 443 -19.37 49.51 3.17
CA ALA A 443 -20.28 50.57 3.53
C ALA A 443 -20.51 51.45 2.29
N ASP A 444 -21.75 51.62 1.92
CA ASP A 444 -22.19 52.47 0.82
C ASP A 444 -21.49 53.83 0.91
N GLY A 445 -20.58 54.07 -0.03
CA GLY A 445 -19.99 55.38 -0.19
C GLY A 445 -21.08 56.42 -0.55
N PRO A 446 -20.94 57.67 -0.17
CA PRO A 446 -21.91 58.69 -0.47
C PRO A 446 -22.19 58.76 -1.99
N PRO A 447 -23.45 59.03 -2.42
CA PRO A 447 -23.84 59.06 -3.82
C PRO A 447 -22.97 60.07 -4.60
N ALA A 448 -22.43 59.59 -5.72
CA ALA A 448 -21.66 60.46 -6.63
C ALA A 448 -22.56 61.62 -7.07
N HIS A 449 -22.03 62.86 -6.87
CA HIS A 449 -22.63 64.09 -7.36
C HIS A 449 -22.67 64.04 -8.89
N ASP A 450 -23.84 64.19 -9.49
CA ASP A 450 -24.04 64.31 -10.94
C ASP A 450 -23.56 65.70 -11.38
N PRO A 451 -22.59 65.89 -12.28
CA PRO A 451 -22.07 67.20 -12.67
C PRO A 451 -22.93 67.90 -13.69
N ASN A 452 -24.17 67.44 -14.00
CA ASN A 452 -25.05 68.00 -15.06
C ASN A 452 -26.32 68.70 -14.57
N GLU A 453 -26.49 69.06 -13.30
CA GLU A 453 -27.56 69.94 -12.89
C GLU A 453 -27.15 71.41 -13.11
N VAL A 454 -27.66 71.97 -14.21
CA VAL A 454 -27.61 73.42 -14.51
C VAL A 454 -28.81 74.09 -13.81
N PRO A 455 -28.65 75.15 -12.98
CA PRO A 455 -29.77 75.83 -12.35
C PRO A 455 -30.46 76.74 -13.39
N VAL A 456 -31.79 76.63 -13.45
CA VAL A 456 -32.65 77.61 -14.06
C VAL A 456 -33.14 78.58 -13.00
#